data_f754f75930bb7d5ad9fa80dafa3278ba
#
_entry.id   f754f75930bb7d5ad9fa80dafa3278ba
#
_cell.length_a   1.000
_cell.length_b   1.000
_cell.length_c   1.000
_cell.angle_alpha   90.00
_cell.angle_beta   90.00
_cell.angle_gamma   90.00
#
_symmetry.space_group_name_H-M   'P 1'
#
loop_
_entity.id
_entity.type
_entity.pdbx_description
1 polymer ?
#
loop_
_entity_poly.entity_id
_entity_poly.type
_entity_poly.pdbx_seq_one_letter_code
_entity_poly.pdbx_strand_id
1 'polypeptide(L)'
;MSNNTRAIVAACLTAACLSTMQTANAADTKSPYPAEVVDLAKKASEGPLTDDEANRLISDYPDLAASLPDYRPGKSTEKEYVVPDQTTEDNQAEAHTTEKCSTAHRAEELRSLIVQQVLYEMETSVHFCWNELRVTKVDPPVSEFRNVYEWQNIEGEISNRAWIDDNHEGHAKHMYQVANEIPYVGVVGRSHPYNSFTFKPGGKVLSSGGH
;
A
#
# COMPACT_ATOMS: atom_id res chain seq x y z
N MET A 1 -61.69 -45.63 19.84
CA MET A 1 -60.36 -45.06 20.01
C MET A 1 -60.24 -44.00 18.95
N SER A 2 -60.40 -42.76 19.39
CA SER A 2 -60.64 -41.60 18.50
C SER A 2 -59.35 -40.79 18.35
N ASN A 3 -58.87 -40.62 17.13
CA ASN A 3 -57.75 -39.73 16.79
C ASN A 3 -58.31 -38.39 16.33
N ASN A 4 -58.15 -37.39 17.15
CA ASN A 4 -58.40 -35.99 16.80
C ASN A 4 -57.11 -35.33 16.31
N THR A 5 -57.00 -35.15 15.00
CA THR A 5 -56.01 -34.37 14.39
C THR A 5 -56.47 -32.90 14.24
N ARG A 6 -55.95 -31.97 15.01
CA ARG A 6 -56.23 -30.55 14.86
C ARG A 6 -55.16 -29.94 13.91
N ALA A 7 -55.64 -29.49 12.77
CA ALA A 7 -54.84 -28.69 11.85
C ALA A 7 -54.78 -27.24 12.37
N ILE A 8 -53.55 -26.74 12.57
CA ILE A 8 -53.28 -25.34 12.88
C ILE A 8 -52.95 -24.67 11.56
N VAL A 9 -53.82 -23.81 11.10
CA VAL A 9 -53.56 -22.91 9.95
C VAL A 9 -52.78 -21.73 10.48
N ALA A 10 -51.49 -21.64 10.11
CA ALA A 10 -50.65 -20.48 10.36
C ALA A 10 -50.80 -19.49 9.21
N ALA A 11 -51.46 -18.37 9.46
CA ALA A 11 -51.53 -17.25 8.52
C ALA A 11 -50.20 -16.48 8.55
N CYS A 12 -49.40 -16.61 7.50
CA CYS A 12 -48.24 -15.74 7.28
C CYS A 12 -48.71 -14.37 6.78
N LEU A 13 -48.70 -13.38 7.66
CA LEU A 13 -48.73 -11.95 7.29
C LEU A 13 -47.36 -11.55 6.73
N THR A 14 -47.25 -11.47 5.41
CA THR A 14 -46.13 -10.83 4.74
C THR A 14 -46.24 -9.31 4.87
N ALA A 15 -45.60 -8.75 5.87
CA ALA A 15 -45.36 -7.31 5.95
C ALA A 15 -44.32 -6.95 4.88
N ALA A 16 -44.74 -6.34 3.79
CA ALA A 16 -43.89 -5.74 2.81
C ALA A 16 -43.24 -4.46 3.42
N CYS A 17 -42.04 -4.60 3.97
CA CYS A 17 -41.20 -3.46 4.28
C CYS A 17 -40.73 -2.84 2.97
N LEU A 18 -41.43 -1.84 2.47
CA LEU A 18 -40.95 -0.90 1.49
C LEU A 18 -39.84 -0.07 2.19
N SER A 19 -38.61 -0.55 2.08
CA SER A 19 -37.44 0.26 2.36
C SER A 19 -37.34 1.35 1.30
N THR A 20 -37.88 2.53 1.61
CA THR A 20 -37.52 3.73 0.88
C THR A 20 -36.03 3.94 1.06
N MET A 21 -35.25 3.51 0.05
CA MET A 21 -33.88 4.01 -0.10
C MET A 21 -34.01 5.53 -0.28
N GLN A 22 -33.84 6.23 0.82
CA GLN A 22 -33.50 7.64 0.76
C GLN A 22 -32.13 7.67 0.05
N THR A 23 -32.13 7.96 -1.24
CA THR A 23 -30.99 8.52 -1.91
C THR A 23 -30.65 9.77 -1.13
N ALA A 24 -29.64 9.68 -0.26
CA ALA A 24 -29.03 10.87 0.30
C ALA A 24 -28.62 11.69 -0.93
N ASN A 25 -29.39 12.74 -1.21
CA ASN A 25 -28.94 13.81 -2.08
C ASN A 25 -27.62 14.25 -1.47
N ALA A 26 -26.49 13.88 -2.13
CA ALA A 26 -25.22 14.53 -1.90
C ALA A 26 -25.54 16.02 -2.09
N ALA A 27 -25.67 16.72 -0.97
CA ALA A 27 -25.77 18.18 -0.99
C ALA A 27 -24.59 18.61 -1.84
N ASP A 28 -24.87 19.41 -2.86
CA ASP A 28 -23.89 19.99 -3.78
C ASP A 28 -23.04 20.97 -2.95
N THR A 29 -22.19 20.41 -2.06
CA THR A 29 -21.27 21.15 -1.22
C THR A 29 -20.16 21.58 -2.16
N LYS A 30 -20.40 22.76 -2.76
CA LYS A 30 -19.42 23.45 -3.59
C LYS A 30 -18.09 23.47 -2.84
N SER A 31 -17.06 22.87 -3.43
CA SER A 31 -15.71 22.87 -2.87
C SER A 31 -15.33 24.26 -2.36
N PRO A 32 -14.77 24.39 -1.15
CA PRO A 32 -14.28 25.68 -0.66
C PRO A 32 -13.07 26.18 -1.45
N TYR A 33 -12.46 25.31 -2.26
CA TYR A 33 -11.27 25.63 -3.05
C TYR A 33 -11.65 26.10 -4.46
N PRO A 34 -10.96 27.13 -5.01
CA PRO A 34 -11.05 27.50 -6.41
C PRO A 34 -10.72 26.33 -7.34
N ALA A 35 -11.32 26.29 -8.52
CA ALA A 35 -11.11 25.19 -9.47
C ALA A 35 -9.62 24.98 -9.81
N GLU A 36 -8.86 26.07 -9.99
CA GLU A 36 -7.41 26.02 -10.25
C GLU A 36 -6.61 25.36 -9.11
N VAL A 37 -7.06 25.51 -7.85
CA VAL A 37 -6.43 24.88 -6.68
C VAL A 37 -6.74 23.38 -6.66
N VAL A 38 -7.97 22.99 -7.01
CA VAL A 38 -8.34 21.57 -7.17
C VAL A 38 -7.54 20.92 -8.29
N ASP A 39 -7.29 21.62 -9.41
CA ASP A 39 -6.47 21.11 -10.50
C ASP A 39 -5.00 20.96 -10.09
N LEU A 40 -4.45 21.89 -9.29
CA LEU A 40 -3.12 21.74 -8.70
C LEU A 40 -3.04 20.55 -7.73
N ALA A 41 -4.09 20.31 -6.94
CA ALA A 41 -4.15 19.16 -6.04
C ALA A 41 -4.17 17.83 -6.81
N LYS A 42 -4.91 17.75 -7.93
CA LYS A 42 -4.88 16.59 -8.84
C LYS A 42 -3.48 16.37 -9.41
N LYS A 43 -2.85 17.43 -9.91
CA LYS A 43 -1.49 17.36 -10.42
C LYS A 43 -0.51 16.86 -9.36
N ALA A 44 -0.60 17.36 -8.12
CA ALA A 44 0.22 16.91 -7.00
C ALA A 44 0.01 15.42 -6.68
N SER A 45 -1.20 14.90 -6.84
CA SER A 45 -1.54 13.50 -6.59
C SER A 45 -1.04 12.54 -7.68
N GLU A 46 -0.71 13.04 -8.85
CA GLU A 46 -0.28 12.26 -10.01
C GLU A 46 1.23 12.39 -10.29
N GLY A 47 1.91 13.36 -9.69
CA GLY A 47 3.33 13.58 -9.92
C GLY A 47 3.89 14.86 -9.26
N PRO A 48 5.16 15.15 -9.50
CA PRO A 48 5.83 16.27 -8.88
C PRO A 48 5.30 17.62 -9.38
N LEU A 49 5.05 18.54 -8.44
CA LEU A 49 4.83 19.94 -8.71
C LEU A 49 6.15 20.67 -8.97
N THR A 50 6.09 21.81 -9.65
CA THR A 50 7.18 22.79 -9.62
C THR A 50 7.30 23.41 -8.21
N ASP A 51 8.47 23.98 -7.89
CA ASP A 51 8.66 24.64 -6.59
C ASP A 51 7.69 25.81 -6.38
N ASP A 52 7.38 26.58 -7.42
CA ASP A 52 6.42 27.69 -7.34
C ASP A 52 5.01 27.21 -7.07
N GLU A 53 4.56 26.14 -7.74
CA GLU A 53 3.24 25.54 -7.51
C GLU A 53 3.12 24.96 -6.11
N ALA A 54 4.16 24.28 -5.63
CA ALA A 54 4.20 23.71 -4.28
C ALA A 54 4.19 24.84 -3.23
N ASN A 55 5.03 25.88 -3.40
CA ASN A 55 5.10 27.02 -2.49
C ASN A 55 3.77 27.77 -2.43
N ARG A 56 3.06 27.92 -3.56
CA ARG A 56 1.72 28.50 -3.59
C ARG A 56 0.73 27.69 -2.74
N LEU A 57 0.71 26.36 -2.88
CA LEU A 57 -0.19 25.52 -2.06
C LEU A 57 0.20 25.61 -0.57
N ILE A 58 1.47 25.59 -0.23
CA ILE A 58 1.96 25.67 1.15
C ILE A 58 1.60 27.00 1.80
N SER A 59 1.71 28.12 1.07
CA SER A 59 1.48 29.46 1.62
C SER A 59 -0.02 29.80 1.72
N ASP A 60 -0.78 29.49 0.67
CA ASP A 60 -2.16 29.97 0.53
C ASP A 60 -3.19 28.93 1.02
N TYR A 61 -2.82 27.64 1.00
CA TYR A 61 -3.70 26.52 1.35
C TYR A 61 -2.97 25.45 2.18
N PRO A 62 -2.45 25.79 3.38
CA PRO A 62 -1.59 24.89 4.17
C PRO A 62 -2.31 23.57 4.57
N ASP A 63 -3.60 23.61 4.90
CA ASP A 63 -4.37 22.42 5.26
C ASP A 63 -4.48 21.45 4.08
N LEU A 64 -4.67 21.97 2.87
CA LEU A 64 -4.69 21.21 1.65
C LEU A 64 -3.30 20.64 1.35
N ALA A 65 -2.26 21.45 1.45
CA ALA A 65 -0.88 21.05 1.23
C ALA A 65 -0.42 19.93 2.20
N ALA A 66 -0.98 19.89 3.41
CA ALA A 66 -0.72 18.83 4.39
C ALA A 66 -1.27 17.46 3.96
N SER A 67 -2.29 17.40 3.10
CA SER A 67 -2.89 16.17 2.61
C SER A 67 -2.34 15.69 1.26
N LEU A 68 -1.55 16.51 0.57
CA LEU A 68 -1.05 16.24 -0.76
C LEU A 68 0.39 15.70 -0.74
N PRO A 69 0.70 14.68 -1.56
CA PRO A 69 2.03 14.10 -1.64
C PRO A 69 3.06 15.06 -2.25
N ASP A 70 4.30 14.95 -1.77
CA ASP A 70 5.45 15.64 -2.33
C ASP A 70 6.35 14.67 -3.09
N TYR A 71 6.16 14.56 -4.38
CA TYR A 71 6.95 13.69 -5.27
C TYR A 71 8.22 14.37 -5.80
N ARG A 72 8.57 15.54 -5.31
CA ARG A 72 9.82 16.19 -5.71
C ARG A 72 11.03 15.38 -5.23
N PRO A 73 12.12 15.32 -6.01
CA PRO A 73 13.31 14.54 -5.66
C PRO A 73 13.85 14.86 -4.26
N GLY A 74 14.19 13.81 -3.50
CA GLY A 74 14.77 13.93 -2.16
C GLY A 74 13.77 14.28 -1.04
N LYS A 75 12.48 14.21 -1.30
CA LYS A 75 11.42 14.47 -0.29
C LYS A 75 10.88 13.20 0.37
N SER A 76 11.00 12.05 -0.26
CA SER A 76 10.75 10.74 0.35
C SER A 76 12.00 10.23 1.08
N THR A 77 11.80 9.42 2.12
CA THR A 77 12.89 8.73 2.82
C THR A 77 12.77 7.23 2.61
N GLU A 78 13.92 6.60 2.40
CA GLU A 78 14.02 5.17 2.17
C GLU A 78 14.90 4.53 3.24
N LYS A 79 14.51 3.33 3.70
CA LYS A 79 15.32 2.50 4.60
C LYS A 79 15.35 1.09 4.07
N GLU A 80 16.53 0.51 4.02
CA GLU A 80 16.75 -0.88 3.60
C GLU A 80 17.62 -1.59 4.63
N TYR A 81 17.24 -2.82 4.99
CA TYR A 81 18.04 -3.67 5.85
C TYR A 81 17.72 -5.15 5.60
N VAL A 82 18.69 -6.01 5.93
CA VAL A 82 18.55 -7.46 5.83
C VAL A 82 18.77 -8.07 7.20
N VAL A 83 17.81 -8.90 7.63
CA VAL A 83 17.88 -9.63 8.89
C VAL A 83 18.21 -11.10 8.57
N PRO A 84 19.39 -11.62 8.96
CA PRO A 84 19.69 -13.04 8.82
C PRO A 84 18.74 -13.86 9.68
N ASP A 85 18.28 -14.99 9.15
CA ASP A 85 17.56 -15.96 9.96
C ASP A 85 18.54 -16.54 11.01
N GLN A 86 18.04 -16.80 12.20
CA GLN A 86 18.83 -17.52 13.21
C GLN A 86 19.06 -18.94 12.66
N THR A 87 20.28 -19.22 12.25
CA THR A 87 20.67 -20.58 11.91
C THR A 87 20.52 -21.45 13.13
N THR A 88 19.53 -22.33 13.15
CA THR A 88 19.61 -23.54 13.99
C THR A 88 20.79 -24.32 13.44
N GLU A 89 21.89 -24.35 14.20
CA GLU A 89 23.03 -25.22 13.96
C GLU A 89 22.56 -26.67 14.14
N ASP A 90 21.91 -27.23 13.13
CA ASP A 90 21.78 -28.70 13.03
C ASP A 90 23.08 -29.26 12.47
N ASN A 91 23.84 -29.85 13.39
CA ASN A 91 25.04 -30.64 13.14
C ASN A 91 24.73 -31.79 12.19
N GLN A 92 24.89 -31.58 10.87
CA GLN A 92 25.11 -32.64 9.91
C GLN A 92 26.13 -32.20 8.87
N ALA A 93 27.37 -32.71 9.06
CA ALA A 93 28.45 -32.62 8.12
C ALA A 93 28.16 -33.51 6.93
N GLU A 94 27.58 -32.96 5.88
CA GLU A 94 27.71 -33.48 4.51
C GLU A 94 27.96 -32.29 3.57
N ALA A 95 28.94 -32.47 2.67
CA ALA A 95 29.45 -31.46 1.74
C ALA A 95 28.40 -31.10 0.67
N HIS A 96 27.32 -30.49 1.06
CA HIS A 96 26.36 -29.83 0.18
C HIS A 96 26.42 -28.34 0.47
N THR A 97 26.42 -27.53 -0.58
CA THR A 97 26.36 -26.07 -0.53
C THR A 97 25.31 -25.64 0.50
N THR A 98 25.77 -25.18 1.66
CA THR A 98 24.89 -24.85 2.78
C THR A 98 23.94 -23.75 2.35
N GLU A 99 22.65 -24.06 2.36
CA GLU A 99 21.60 -23.06 2.13
C GLU A 99 21.54 -22.08 3.31
N LYS A 100 21.47 -20.81 3.02
CA LYS A 100 21.29 -19.72 3.99
C LYS A 100 20.01 -19.00 3.68
N CYS A 101 19.32 -18.49 4.71
CA CYS A 101 18.12 -17.72 4.55
C CYS A 101 18.21 -16.39 5.29
N SER A 102 17.45 -15.41 4.83
CA SER A 102 17.31 -14.09 5.46
C SER A 102 16.00 -13.45 5.07
N THR A 103 15.63 -12.43 5.80
CA THR A 103 14.50 -11.56 5.44
C THR A 103 15.02 -10.18 5.07
N ALA A 104 14.73 -9.75 3.85
CA ALA A 104 15.02 -8.40 3.38
C ALA A 104 13.82 -7.49 3.67
N HIS A 105 14.12 -6.28 4.12
CA HIS A 105 13.14 -5.25 4.44
C HIS A 105 13.44 -3.99 3.65
N ARG A 106 12.39 -3.35 3.16
CA ARG A 106 12.43 -2.00 2.60
C ARG A 106 11.25 -1.20 3.11
N ALA A 107 11.52 -0.07 3.73
CA ALA A 107 10.51 0.90 4.10
C ALA A 107 10.65 2.15 3.23
N GLU A 108 9.53 2.66 2.78
CA GLU A 108 9.43 3.88 1.99
C GLU A 108 8.37 4.79 2.61
N GLU A 109 8.77 6.02 2.88
CA GLU A 109 7.94 7.03 3.52
C GLU A 109 7.56 8.10 2.51
N LEU A 110 6.26 8.26 2.26
CA LEU A 110 5.74 9.37 1.48
C LEU A 110 5.36 10.53 2.39
N ARG A 111 5.86 11.72 2.05
CA ARG A 111 5.60 12.95 2.78
C ARG A 111 4.68 13.89 2.02
N SER A 112 4.01 14.76 2.77
CA SER A 112 3.21 15.83 2.21
C SER A 112 4.08 16.99 1.71
N LEU A 113 3.45 17.90 1.00
CA LEU A 113 4.09 19.17 0.59
C LEU A 113 4.59 19.97 1.80
N ILE A 114 4.01 19.80 2.98
CA ILE A 114 4.49 20.35 4.25
C ILE A 114 5.52 19.36 4.83
N VAL A 115 6.79 19.72 4.82
CA VAL A 115 8.00 18.90 5.02
C VAL A 115 8.03 17.96 6.25
N GLN A 116 7.12 18.05 7.18
CA GLN A 116 7.12 17.22 8.40
C GLN A 116 5.96 16.23 8.48
N GLN A 117 4.98 16.33 7.61
CA GLN A 117 3.81 15.48 7.63
C GLN A 117 4.07 14.20 6.82
N VAL A 118 4.13 13.06 7.50
CA VAL A 118 4.11 11.75 6.83
C VAL A 118 2.69 11.44 6.39
N LEU A 119 2.50 11.08 5.12
CA LEU A 119 1.23 10.63 4.58
C LEU A 119 1.03 9.14 4.81
N TYR A 120 2.06 8.36 4.58
CA TYR A 120 2.14 6.95 4.97
C TYR A 120 3.58 6.45 4.88
N GLU A 121 3.84 5.34 5.57
CA GLU A 121 5.04 4.52 5.44
C GLU A 121 4.60 3.13 4.97
N MET A 122 5.18 2.63 3.88
CA MET A 122 4.99 1.27 3.39
C MET A 122 6.24 0.47 3.65
N GLU A 123 6.20 -0.45 4.61
CA GLU A 123 7.27 -1.42 4.86
C GLU A 123 6.95 -2.74 4.18
N THR A 124 7.86 -3.25 3.38
CA THR A 124 7.76 -4.55 2.71
C THR A 124 8.86 -5.46 3.18
N SER A 125 8.52 -6.69 3.54
CA SER A 125 9.44 -7.74 3.91
C SER A 125 9.35 -8.92 2.95
N VAL A 126 10.49 -9.55 2.64
CA VAL A 126 10.61 -10.72 1.77
C VAL A 126 11.59 -11.70 2.38
N HIS A 127 11.12 -12.89 2.71
CA HIS A 127 11.99 -13.99 3.11
C HIS A 127 12.55 -14.69 1.86
N PHE A 128 13.87 -14.95 1.83
CA PHE A 128 14.55 -15.62 0.72
C PHE A 128 15.67 -16.51 1.21
N CYS A 129 15.97 -17.56 0.41
CA CYS A 129 17.07 -18.48 0.68
C CYS A 129 17.99 -18.57 -0.52
N TRP A 130 19.28 -18.82 -0.28
CA TRP A 130 20.31 -18.90 -1.32
C TRP A 130 21.48 -19.82 -0.92
N ASN A 131 22.27 -20.16 -1.91
CA ASN A 131 23.61 -20.69 -1.76
C ASN A 131 24.58 -19.89 -2.64
N GLU A 132 25.82 -20.38 -2.78
CA GLU A 132 26.84 -19.69 -3.59
C GLU A 132 26.49 -19.62 -5.08
N LEU A 133 25.66 -20.54 -5.57
CA LEU A 133 25.39 -20.74 -7.00
C LEU A 133 24.04 -20.14 -7.43
N ARG A 134 23.07 -20.10 -6.52
CA ARG A 134 21.69 -19.69 -6.88
C ARG A 134 20.88 -19.22 -5.67
N VAL A 135 19.85 -18.46 -5.96
CA VAL A 135 18.71 -18.29 -5.07
C VAL A 135 17.83 -19.54 -5.17
N THR A 136 17.47 -20.11 -4.03
CA THR A 136 16.75 -21.39 -3.96
C THR A 136 15.27 -21.18 -3.62
N LYS A 137 14.95 -20.07 -2.95
CA LYS A 137 13.59 -19.73 -2.54
C LYS A 137 13.40 -18.23 -2.46
N VAL A 138 12.20 -17.76 -2.85
CA VAL A 138 11.72 -16.41 -2.59
C VAL A 138 10.25 -16.50 -2.21
N ASP A 139 9.91 -16.09 -1.01
CA ASP A 139 8.52 -16.07 -0.56
C ASP A 139 7.79 -14.82 -1.09
N PRO A 140 6.47 -14.87 -1.25
CA PRO A 140 5.68 -13.70 -1.60
C PRO A 140 5.93 -12.55 -0.60
N PRO A 141 6.12 -11.32 -1.07
CA PRO A 141 6.31 -10.17 -0.20
C PRO A 141 5.10 -9.89 0.68
N VAL A 142 5.37 -9.41 1.88
CA VAL A 142 4.36 -8.94 2.82
C VAL A 142 4.60 -7.45 3.07
N SER A 143 3.57 -6.63 2.93
CA SER A 143 3.66 -5.21 3.21
C SER A 143 2.71 -4.76 4.30
N GLU A 144 3.18 -3.83 5.11
CA GLU A 144 2.41 -3.13 6.12
C GLU A 144 2.43 -1.63 5.85
N PHE A 145 1.28 -0.99 6.04
CA PHE A 145 1.18 0.46 6.03
C PHE A 145 1.15 0.99 7.45
N ARG A 146 1.95 2.01 7.72
CA ARG A 146 2.01 2.70 9.02
C ARG A 146 1.84 4.20 8.81
N ASN A 147 1.46 4.90 9.89
CA ASN A 147 1.33 6.36 9.89
C ASN A 147 0.42 6.89 8.77
N VAL A 148 -0.62 6.12 8.39
CA VAL A 148 -1.54 6.51 7.32
C VAL A 148 -2.32 7.73 7.74
N TYR A 149 -2.14 8.83 7.00
CA TYR A 149 -2.85 10.08 7.23
C TYR A 149 -4.32 9.94 6.82
N GLU A 150 -5.22 10.62 7.53
CA GLU A 150 -6.68 10.46 7.39
C GLU A 150 -7.24 10.66 5.97
N TRP A 151 -6.52 11.38 5.11
CA TRP A 151 -6.89 11.64 3.72
C TRP A 151 -6.20 10.70 2.72
N GLN A 152 -5.53 9.66 3.21
CA GLN A 152 -4.93 8.60 2.40
C GLN A 152 -5.74 7.31 2.59
N ASN A 153 -6.32 6.80 1.50
CA ASN A 153 -7.11 5.57 1.55
C ASN A 153 -6.42 4.46 0.77
N ILE A 154 -6.02 3.39 1.47
CA ILE A 154 -5.39 2.22 0.86
C ILE A 154 -6.50 1.38 0.24
N GLU A 155 -6.65 1.48 -1.08
CA GLU A 155 -7.74 0.82 -1.82
C GLU A 155 -7.49 -0.68 -2.03
N GLY A 156 -6.22 -1.13 -2.06
CA GLY A 156 -5.87 -2.54 -2.13
C GLY A 156 -4.57 -2.85 -2.84
N GLU A 157 -4.28 -4.13 -2.92
CA GLU A 157 -3.12 -4.70 -3.59
C GLU A 157 -3.34 -4.78 -5.10
N ILE A 158 -2.36 -4.30 -5.88
CA ILE A 158 -2.37 -4.41 -7.35
C ILE A 158 -1.52 -5.61 -7.79
N SER A 159 -0.40 -5.84 -7.14
CA SER A 159 0.54 -6.90 -7.51
C SER A 159 1.30 -7.39 -6.31
N ASN A 160 1.33 -8.72 -6.15
CA ASN A 160 2.15 -9.44 -5.17
C ASN A 160 2.78 -10.62 -5.89
N ARG A 161 4.07 -10.51 -6.22
CA ARG A 161 4.76 -11.51 -7.03
C ARG A 161 6.13 -11.83 -6.45
N ALA A 162 6.48 -13.12 -6.46
CA ALA A 162 7.82 -13.62 -6.19
C ALA A 162 8.15 -14.71 -7.23
N TRP A 163 9.38 -14.69 -7.76
CA TRP A 163 9.84 -15.67 -8.74
C TRP A 163 11.37 -15.78 -8.75
N ILE A 164 11.86 -16.86 -9.32
CA ILE A 164 13.28 -17.04 -9.62
C ILE A 164 13.39 -17.10 -11.13
N ASP A 165 14.34 -16.36 -11.70
CA ASP A 165 14.56 -16.31 -13.14
C ASP A 165 15.55 -17.38 -13.63
N ASP A 166 15.78 -17.43 -14.95
CA ASP A 166 16.69 -18.39 -15.59
C ASP A 166 18.17 -18.15 -15.22
N ASN A 167 18.52 -16.99 -14.69
CA ASN A 167 19.85 -16.66 -14.17
C ASN A 167 20.03 -17.09 -12.70
N HIS A 168 19.02 -17.75 -12.12
CA HIS A 168 18.98 -18.14 -10.73
C HIS A 168 18.96 -16.94 -9.75
N GLU A 169 18.53 -15.79 -10.21
CA GLU A 169 18.26 -14.63 -9.37
C GLU A 169 16.82 -14.66 -8.90
N GLY A 170 16.61 -14.28 -7.65
CA GLY A 170 15.29 -14.17 -7.06
C GLY A 170 14.73 -12.76 -7.23
N HIS A 171 13.43 -12.66 -7.41
CA HIS A 171 12.73 -11.37 -7.54
C HIS A 171 11.46 -11.37 -6.71
N ALA A 172 11.16 -10.22 -6.12
CA ALA A 172 9.87 -9.97 -5.49
C ALA A 172 9.40 -8.55 -5.79
N LYS A 173 8.09 -8.38 -5.97
CA LYS A 173 7.48 -7.07 -6.16
C LYS A 173 6.12 -7.02 -5.48
N HIS A 174 5.91 -5.98 -4.69
CA HIS A 174 4.63 -5.67 -4.07
C HIS A 174 4.21 -4.25 -4.45
N MET A 175 2.96 -4.08 -4.89
CA MET A 175 2.41 -2.80 -5.33
C MET A 175 0.98 -2.66 -4.82
N TYR A 176 0.67 -1.48 -4.32
CA TYR A 176 -0.66 -1.10 -3.85
C TYR A 176 -1.23 0.06 -4.64
N GLN A 177 -2.53 0.28 -4.48
CA GLN A 177 -3.21 1.49 -4.90
C GLN A 177 -3.64 2.27 -3.67
N VAL A 178 -3.27 3.54 -3.63
CA VAL A 178 -3.64 4.49 -2.57
C VAL A 178 -4.35 5.67 -3.20
N ALA A 179 -5.58 5.92 -2.77
CA ALA A 179 -6.31 7.12 -3.17
C ALA A 179 -5.87 8.30 -2.31
N ASN A 180 -5.56 9.41 -2.95
CA ASN A 180 -5.29 10.69 -2.31
C ASN A 180 -6.61 11.48 -2.27
N GLU A 181 -7.09 11.74 -1.07
CA GLU A 181 -8.32 12.48 -0.85
C GLU A 181 -8.01 13.88 -0.33
N ILE A 182 -8.90 14.83 -0.59
CA ILE A 182 -8.86 16.15 0.04
C ILE A 182 -10.22 16.51 0.60
N PRO A 183 -10.25 17.28 1.70
CA PRO A 183 -11.50 17.69 2.34
C PRO A 183 -12.46 18.34 1.33
N TYR A 184 -13.75 17.97 1.42
CA TYR A 184 -14.85 18.52 0.61
C TYR A 184 -14.80 18.28 -0.90
N VAL A 185 -13.73 17.67 -1.43
CA VAL A 185 -13.58 17.36 -2.86
C VAL A 185 -13.62 15.85 -3.09
N GLY A 186 -13.12 15.05 -2.14
CA GLY A 186 -12.97 13.61 -2.26
C GLY A 186 -11.66 13.22 -2.93
N VAL A 187 -11.67 12.11 -3.67
CA VAL A 187 -10.48 11.58 -4.34
C VAL A 187 -10.03 12.54 -5.45
N VAL A 188 -8.79 13.01 -5.37
CA VAL A 188 -8.16 13.89 -6.38
C VAL A 188 -7.17 13.15 -7.28
N GLY A 189 -6.68 11.99 -6.85
CA GLY A 189 -5.79 11.16 -7.64
C GLY A 189 -5.47 9.85 -6.94
N ARG A 190 -4.68 9.01 -7.61
CA ARG A 190 -4.21 7.73 -7.06
C ARG A 190 -2.72 7.58 -7.28
N SER A 191 -2.03 7.14 -6.24
CA SER A 191 -0.63 6.71 -6.30
C SER A 191 -0.54 5.19 -6.28
N HIS A 192 0.60 4.68 -6.75
CA HIS A 192 0.85 3.25 -6.84
C HIS A 192 2.17 2.89 -6.15
N PRO A 193 2.26 3.03 -4.81
CA PRO A 193 3.47 2.69 -4.09
C PRO A 193 3.87 1.24 -4.34
N TYR A 194 5.16 1.02 -4.57
CA TYR A 194 5.70 -0.31 -4.78
C TYR A 194 7.07 -0.47 -4.13
N ASN A 195 7.37 -1.69 -3.69
CA ASN A 195 8.71 -2.15 -3.37
C ASN A 195 9.08 -3.35 -4.25
N SER A 196 10.30 -3.35 -4.75
CA SER A 196 10.84 -4.40 -5.60
C SER A 196 12.20 -4.83 -5.08
N PHE A 197 12.46 -6.13 -5.10
CA PHE A 197 13.70 -6.74 -4.63
C PHE A 197 14.28 -7.63 -5.72
N THR A 198 15.60 -7.63 -5.82
CA THR A 198 16.37 -8.60 -6.59
C THR A 198 17.40 -9.25 -5.67
N PHE A 199 17.32 -10.56 -5.55
CA PHE A 199 18.19 -11.40 -4.73
C PHE A 199 19.20 -12.09 -5.64
N LYS A 200 20.47 -11.95 -5.32
CA LYS A 200 21.57 -12.57 -6.07
C LYS A 200 22.10 -13.81 -5.37
N PRO A 201 22.70 -14.76 -6.11
CA PRO A 201 23.54 -15.80 -5.50
C PRO A 201 24.55 -15.18 -4.51
N GLY A 202 24.81 -15.89 -3.41
CA GLY A 202 25.66 -15.35 -2.33
C GLY A 202 24.95 -14.37 -1.38
N GLY A 203 23.64 -14.13 -1.53
CA GLY A 203 22.82 -13.39 -0.57
C GLY A 203 22.82 -11.85 -0.74
N LYS A 204 23.37 -11.33 -1.84
CA LYS A 204 23.28 -9.89 -2.11
C LYS A 204 21.85 -9.50 -2.48
N VAL A 205 21.36 -8.45 -1.85
CA VAL A 205 20.04 -7.86 -2.12
C VAL A 205 20.21 -6.51 -2.82
N LEU A 206 19.37 -6.26 -3.81
CA LEU A 206 19.16 -4.95 -4.42
C LEU A 206 17.68 -4.64 -4.30
N SER A 207 17.33 -3.45 -3.86
CA SER A 207 15.93 -3.04 -3.78
C SER A 207 15.69 -1.72 -4.49
N SER A 208 14.46 -1.49 -4.88
CA SER A 208 13.97 -0.22 -5.40
C SER A 208 12.51 -0.06 -5.02
N GLY A 209 12.06 1.18 -4.94
CA GLY A 209 10.67 1.50 -4.65
C GLY A 209 10.29 2.83 -5.31
N GLY A 210 9.02 3.20 -5.20
CA GLY A 210 8.47 4.44 -5.71
C GLY A 210 6.96 4.52 -5.46
N HIS A 211 6.37 5.60 -5.90
CA HIS A 211 4.96 5.94 -5.69
C HIS A 211 4.21 6.17 -6.99
#